data_16982b96a53b652489c0ce1762431597
#
_entry.id   16982b96a53b652489c0ce1762431597
#
_cell.length_a   1.000
_cell.length_b   1.000
_cell.length_c   1.000
_cell.angle_alpha   90.00
_cell.angle_beta   90.00
_cell.angle_gamma   90.00
#
_symmetry.space_group_name_H-M   'P 1'
#
loop_
_entity.id
_entity.type
_entity.pdbx_description
1 polymer ?
#
loop_
_entity_poly.entity_id
_entity_poly.type
_entity_poly.pdbx_seq_one_letter_code
_entity_poly.pdbx_strand_id
1 'polypeptide(L)'
;MCNCKIPVLLVVFAVFSGFVQAQEIQRSKGHFSGSLETNWGFYMKDDKLGVKKVEDKVATNTYLTLGYSFKAFRFGLEYDIYEPPMIGFSPEWEGCKLMRGFAEWTGKSLELRAGTVYEQFGSGLIFRTYEERALGINNALMGGNIRWRPWDGVTLKVVAGVPQKFQEYAPVRIYGTDGEIDLGSLLFPENGMLLSVGGYWVLRDDRSDEHNVKADRVVRNYAGRLDLSKGIFSLGGEYVAKSRSLYWDDAYNIRYGKGRNVLLYAGIDAPGIGFSATFRAFENGDLRVDDCLNDESV
;
A
#
# COMPACT_ATOMS: atom_id res chain seq x y z
N MET A 1 29.25 2.67 -1.57
CA MET A 1 29.49 1.32 -1.05
C MET A 1 29.06 1.30 0.42
N CYS A 2 27.89 0.80 0.69
CA CYS A 2 27.39 0.73 2.06
C CYS A 2 28.11 -0.43 2.79
N ASN A 3 28.83 -0.14 3.87
CA ASN A 3 29.57 -1.12 4.68
C ASN A 3 28.59 -1.98 5.53
N CYS A 4 27.61 -2.58 4.89
CA CYS A 4 26.56 -3.34 5.56
C CYS A 4 26.97 -4.79 5.93
N LYS A 5 28.15 -5.22 5.47
CA LYS A 5 28.53 -6.65 5.51
C LYS A 5 28.90 -7.21 6.90
N ILE A 6 29.25 -6.37 7.86
CA ILE A 6 29.70 -6.86 9.19
C ILE A 6 28.65 -6.66 10.30
N PRO A 7 27.95 -5.53 10.45
CA PRO A 7 27.01 -5.35 11.54
C PRO A 7 25.72 -6.18 11.39
N VAL A 8 25.30 -6.49 10.15
CA VAL A 8 24.07 -7.26 9.92
C VAL A 8 24.20 -8.72 10.35
N LEU A 9 25.35 -9.34 10.09
CA LEU A 9 25.59 -10.72 10.53
C LEU A 9 25.65 -10.82 12.07
N LEU A 10 26.22 -9.82 12.74
CA LEU A 10 26.26 -9.75 14.21
C LEU A 10 24.88 -9.46 14.82
N VAL A 11 24.04 -8.64 14.20
CA VAL A 11 22.66 -8.37 14.66
C VAL A 11 21.79 -9.59 14.47
N VAL A 12 21.89 -10.32 13.35
CA VAL A 12 21.18 -11.58 13.12
C VAL A 12 21.61 -12.63 14.13
N PHE A 13 22.90 -12.74 14.46
CA PHE A 13 23.39 -13.68 15.45
C PHE A 13 23.00 -13.29 16.89
N ALA A 14 23.01 -12.01 17.23
CA ALA A 14 22.56 -11.52 18.53
C ALA A 14 21.05 -11.68 18.75
N VAL A 15 20.25 -11.50 17.67
CA VAL A 15 18.81 -11.77 17.69
C VAL A 15 18.54 -13.27 17.86
N PHE A 16 19.28 -14.15 17.17
CA PHE A 16 19.12 -15.60 17.31
C PHE A 16 19.53 -16.13 18.69
N SER A 17 20.61 -15.62 19.27
CA SER A 17 21.01 -15.99 20.64
C SER A 17 20.05 -15.47 21.71
N GLY A 18 19.39 -14.32 21.47
CA GLY A 18 18.33 -13.79 22.32
C GLY A 18 17.05 -14.64 22.28
N PHE A 19 16.72 -15.25 21.15
CA PHE A 19 15.53 -16.11 21.01
C PHE A 19 15.64 -17.44 21.76
N VAL A 20 16.82 -18.02 21.90
CA VAL A 20 17.01 -19.23 22.68
C VAL A 20 16.79 -18.98 24.18
N GLN A 21 17.10 -17.78 24.68
CA GLN A 21 16.80 -17.39 26.07
C GLN A 21 15.35 -16.93 26.28
N ALA A 22 14.67 -16.45 25.23
CA ALA A 22 13.28 -15.98 25.33
C ALA A 22 12.27 -17.15 25.51
N GLN A 23 12.61 -18.37 25.18
CA GLN A 23 11.76 -19.53 25.46
C GLN A 23 11.61 -19.84 26.96
N GLU A 24 12.56 -19.44 27.80
CA GLU A 24 12.42 -19.57 29.26
C GLU A 24 11.65 -18.46 29.95
N ILE A 25 11.46 -17.30 29.26
CA ILE A 25 10.74 -16.12 29.79
C ILE A 25 9.23 -16.14 29.43
N GLN A 26 8.69 -17.26 28.98
CA GLN A 26 7.29 -17.40 28.51
C GLN A 26 6.21 -17.29 29.62
N ARG A 27 6.50 -16.65 30.74
CA ARG A 27 5.51 -16.13 31.70
C ARG A 27 5.18 -14.64 31.48
N SER A 28 5.70 -14.00 30.46
CA SER A 28 5.38 -12.60 30.13
C SER A 28 4.03 -12.50 29.43
N LYS A 29 3.27 -11.49 29.80
CA LYS A 29 1.93 -11.18 29.28
C LYS A 29 1.93 -10.68 27.82
N GLY A 30 2.97 -10.87 27.02
CA GLY A 30 3.14 -10.46 25.66
C GLY A 30 3.64 -11.58 24.73
N HIS A 31 3.47 -11.41 23.40
CA HIS A 31 3.91 -12.38 22.40
C HIS A 31 4.89 -11.73 21.42
N PHE A 32 6.07 -12.35 21.27
CA PHE A 32 7.06 -12.00 20.26
C PHE A 32 6.91 -12.93 19.04
N SER A 33 7.09 -12.35 17.86
CA SER A 33 7.17 -13.06 16.59
C SER A 33 8.32 -12.52 15.76
N GLY A 34 8.88 -13.35 14.90
CA GLY A 34 9.92 -12.95 13.97
C GLY A 34 9.97 -13.87 12.78
N SER A 35 10.34 -13.34 11.63
CA SER A 35 10.60 -14.10 10.42
C SER A 35 11.80 -13.54 9.67
N LEU A 36 12.56 -14.43 9.07
CA LEU A 36 13.61 -14.08 8.12
C LEU A 36 13.28 -14.77 6.79
N GLU A 37 13.03 -13.97 5.78
CA GLU A 37 12.86 -14.41 4.40
C GLU A 37 14.07 -13.94 3.60
N THR A 38 14.71 -14.83 2.85
CA THR A 38 15.84 -14.47 2.00
C THR A 38 15.74 -15.16 0.64
N ASN A 39 15.86 -14.38 -0.40
CA ASN A 39 15.85 -14.83 -1.78
C ASN A 39 17.22 -14.55 -2.38
N TRP A 40 17.81 -15.55 -3.01
CA TRP A 40 19.13 -15.47 -3.64
C TRP A 40 19.02 -15.77 -5.11
N GLY A 41 19.60 -14.87 -5.95
CA GLY A 41 19.79 -15.08 -7.39
C GLY A 41 21.25 -15.37 -7.67
N PHE A 42 21.52 -16.47 -8.41
CA PHE A 42 22.85 -16.79 -8.92
C PHE A 42 22.85 -16.66 -10.44
N TYR A 43 23.57 -15.68 -10.97
CA TYR A 43 23.54 -15.35 -12.38
C TYR A 43 24.82 -15.83 -13.08
N MET A 44 24.63 -16.47 -14.22
CA MET A 44 25.72 -16.96 -15.07
C MET A 44 25.56 -16.40 -16.46
N LYS A 45 26.69 -16.25 -17.16
CA LYS A 45 26.64 -15.93 -18.60
C LYS A 45 25.97 -17.06 -19.37
N ASP A 46 25.22 -16.69 -20.38
CA ASP A 46 24.59 -17.62 -21.31
C ASP A 46 24.76 -17.10 -22.75
N ASP A 47 25.64 -17.71 -23.48
CA ASP A 47 25.95 -17.30 -24.86
C ASP A 47 24.74 -17.53 -25.80
N LYS A 48 23.85 -18.50 -25.50
CA LYS A 48 22.65 -18.78 -26.31
C LYS A 48 21.59 -17.69 -26.14
N LEU A 49 21.47 -17.11 -24.94
CA LEU A 49 20.58 -15.99 -24.65
C LEU A 49 21.25 -14.63 -24.87
N GLY A 50 22.48 -14.60 -25.35
CA GLY A 50 23.25 -13.39 -25.64
C GLY A 50 23.80 -12.68 -24.41
N VAL A 51 23.73 -13.31 -23.24
CA VAL A 51 24.24 -12.76 -21.97
C VAL A 51 25.76 -12.97 -21.92
N LYS A 52 26.52 -12.01 -22.44
CA LYS A 52 27.99 -12.10 -22.56
C LYS A 52 28.72 -11.80 -21.24
N LYS A 53 28.15 -10.94 -20.39
CA LYS A 53 28.74 -10.51 -19.12
C LYS A 53 27.68 -10.42 -18.08
N VAL A 54 27.98 -10.90 -16.89
CA VAL A 54 27.17 -10.71 -15.68
C VAL A 54 28.02 -9.90 -14.71
N GLU A 55 27.58 -8.70 -14.36
CA GLU A 55 28.33 -7.81 -13.45
C GLU A 55 28.23 -8.34 -12.03
N ASP A 56 27.02 -8.57 -11.54
CA ASP A 56 26.78 -9.16 -10.23
C ASP A 56 26.33 -10.60 -10.37
N LYS A 57 27.19 -11.51 -9.93
CA LYS A 57 26.93 -12.95 -10.02
C LYS A 57 25.96 -13.45 -8.96
N VAL A 58 25.80 -12.69 -7.90
CA VAL A 58 24.93 -13.02 -6.77
C VAL A 58 24.14 -11.78 -6.41
N ALA A 59 22.84 -11.92 -6.31
CA ALA A 59 21.93 -10.90 -5.81
C ALA A 59 21.07 -11.43 -4.68
N THR A 60 20.61 -10.57 -3.80
CA THR A 60 19.76 -10.98 -2.69
C THR A 60 18.71 -9.95 -2.34
N ASN A 61 17.50 -10.44 -2.05
CA ASN A 61 16.45 -9.69 -1.41
C ASN A 61 16.12 -10.40 -0.09
N THR A 62 16.42 -9.75 1.02
CA THR A 62 16.26 -10.32 2.37
C THR A 62 15.41 -9.41 3.25
N TYR A 63 14.48 -10.00 3.98
CA TYR A 63 13.51 -9.31 4.83
C TYR A 63 13.57 -9.90 6.24
N LEU A 64 13.92 -9.09 7.22
CA LEU A 64 13.87 -9.45 8.65
C LEU A 64 12.69 -8.73 9.28
N THR A 65 11.65 -9.47 9.65
CA THR A 65 10.47 -8.94 10.32
C THR A 65 10.45 -9.34 11.79
N LEU A 66 10.20 -8.37 12.66
CA LEU A 66 10.03 -8.57 14.10
C LEU A 66 8.68 -7.99 14.54
N GLY A 67 7.98 -8.69 15.38
CA GLY A 67 6.69 -8.28 15.92
C GLY A 67 6.59 -8.50 17.44
N TYR A 68 5.86 -7.62 18.10
CA TYR A 68 5.48 -7.77 19.50
C TYR A 68 4.03 -7.38 19.69
N SER A 69 3.25 -8.22 20.36
CA SER A 69 1.87 -7.94 20.71
C SER A 69 1.65 -8.08 22.21
N PHE A 70 0.93 -7.12 22.79
CA PHE A 70 0.59 -7.08 24.20
C PHE A 70 -0.79 -6.45 24.40
N LYS A 71 -1.76 -7.25 24.84
CA LYS A 71 -3.17 -6.82 24.99
C LYS A 71 -3.70 -6.19 23.70
N ALA A 72 -4.07 -4.92 23.74
CA ALA A 72 -4.58 -4.14 22.62
C ALA A 72 -3.46 -3.51 21.73
N PHE A 73 -2.21 -3.66 22.11
CA PHE A 73 -1.08 -3.06 21.39
C PHE A 73 -0.37 -4.07 20.52
N ARG A 74 0.04 -3.63 19.32
CA ARG A 74 0.88 -4.37 18.39
C ARG A 74 1.98 -3.45 17.86
N PHE A 75 3.20 -3.95 17.82
CA PHE A 75 4.37 -3.28 17.29
C PHE A 75 5.02 -4.16 16.23
N GLY A 76 5.56 -3.57 15.20
CA GLY A 76 6.29 -4.29 14.17
C GLY A 76 7.44 -3.48 13.64
N LEU A 77 8.51 -4.18 13.26
CA LEU A 77 9.69 -3.63 12.58
C LEU A 77 10.05 -4.56 11.43
N GLU A 78 10.52 -3.99 10.33
CA GLU A 78 11.07 -4.75 9.21
C GLU A 78 12.31 -4.06 8.68
N TYR A 79 13.36 -4.87 8.51
CA TYR A 79 14.64 -4.47 7.96
C TYR A 79 14.89 -5.22 6.67
N ASP A 80 15.05 -4.47 5.59
CA ASP A 80 15.22 -5.02 4.25
C ASP A 80 16.66 -4.82 3.77
N ILE A 81 17.15 -5.80 3.00
CA ILE A 81 18.49 -5.82 2.41
C ILE A 81 18.36 -6.22 0.95
N TYR A 82 18.88 -5.39 0.07
CA TYR A 82 19.00 -5.62 -1.37
C TYR A 82 20.46 -5.36 -1.78
N GLU A 83 21.25 -6.43 -1.95
CA GLU A 83 22.70 -6.30 -2.13
C GLU A 83 23.28 -7.28 -3.20
N PRO A 84 23.28 -6.90 -4.45
CA PRO A 84 22.38 -5.99 -5.14
C PRO A 84 20.96 -6.56 -5.22
N PRO A 85 19.95 -5.77 -5.61
CA PRO A 85 18.60 -6.31 -5.81
C PRO A 85 18.58 -7.36 -6.94
N MET A 86 17.69 -8.34 -6.81
CA MET A 86 17.53 -9.39 -7.83
C MET A 86 17.04 -8.80 -9.16
N ILE A 87 17.40 -9.47 -10.27
CA ILE A 87 16.94 -9.08 -11.60
C ILE A 87 15.41 -9.02 -11.63
N GLY A 88 14.88 -7.93 -12.19
CA GLY A 88 13.46 -7.60 -12.20
C GLY A 88 13.06 -6.55 -11.16
N PHE A 89 13.93 -6.26 -10.21
CA PHE A 89 13.76 -5.14 -9.26
C PHE A 89 14.49 -3.90 -9.78
N SER A 90 13.96 -2.72 -9.47
CA SER A 90 14.66 -1.47 -9.76
C SER A 90 15.98 -1.40 -8.99
N PRO A 91 17.07 -0.91 -9.61
CA PRO A 91 18.33 -0.62 -8.92
C PRO A 91 18.18 0.36 -7.73
N GLU A 92 17.15 1.19 -7.72
CA GLU A 92 16.83 2.12 -6.63
C GLU A 92 16.48 1.43 -5.30
N TRP A 93 16.26 0.10 -5.32
CA TRP A 93 16.15 -0.72 -4.12
C TRP A 93 17.49 -1.07 -3.47
N GLU A 94 18.63 -0.83 -4.15
CA GLU A 94 19.94 -1.25 -3.63
C GLU A 94 20.25 -0.62 -2.27
N GLY A 95 20.68 -1.48 -1.33
CA GLY A 95 21.08 -1.11 0.01
C GLY A 95 20.34 -1.85 1.11
N CYS A 96 20.42 -1.32 2.31
CA CYS A 96 19.77 -1.90 3.49
C CYS A 96 19.16 -0.82 4.36
N LYS A 97 17.91 -1.01 4.78
CA LYS A 97 17.16 0.01 5.54
C LYS A 97 16.10 -0.61 6.45
N LEU A 98 15.78 0.11 7.52
CA LEU A 98 14.56 -0.14 8.29
C LEU A 98 13.37 0.35 7.47
N MET A 99 12.72 -0.58 6.76
CA MET A 99 11.67 -0.24 5.80
C MET A 99 10.32 -0.02 6.46
N ARG A 100 10.02 -0.78 7.50
CA ARG A 100 8.76 -0.67 8.23
C ARG A 100 8.99 -0.54 9.72
N GLY A 101 8.20 0.34 10.32
CA GLY A 101 8.08 0.43 11.77
C GLY A 101 6.70 0.95 12.09
N PHE A 102 5.96 0.26 12.96
CA PHE A 102 4.63 0.72 13.38
C PHE A 102 4.32 0.38 14.83
N ALA A 103 3.47 1.19 15.41
CA ALA A 103 2.74 0.94 16.65
C ALA A 103 1.24 1.03 16.37
N GLU A 104 0.48 0.05 16.85
CA GLU A 104 -0.96 -0.06 16.65
C GLU A 104 -1.65 -0.32 17.98
N TRP A 105 -2.77 0.33 18.18
CA TRP A 105 -3.69 0.07 19.30
C TRP A 105 -5.09 -0.23 18.76
N THR A 106 -5.68 -1.33 19.21
CA THR A 106 -7.00 -1.80 18.79
C THR A 106 -7.93 -1.87 19.97
N GLY A 107 -8.89 -0.92 20.02
CA GLY A 107 -10.01 -0.93 20.96
C GLY A 107 -11.26 -1.57 20.34
N LYS A 108 -12.39 -1.47 21.04
CA LYS A 108 -13.67 -2.05 20.57
C LYS A 108 -14.19 -1.38 19.29
N SER A 109 -14.18 -0.05 19.27
CA SER A 109 -14.69 0.75 18.16
C SER A 109 -13.64 1.64 17.50
N LEU A 110 -12.44 1.71 18.04
CA LEU A 110 -11.38 2.60 17.56
C LEU A 110 -10.07 1.82 17.39
N GLU A 111 -9.45 1.97 16.23
CA GLU A 111 -8.12 1.46 15.91
C GLU A 111 -7.24 2.64 15.54
N LEU A 112 -6.05 2.70 16.12
CA LEU A 112 -5.06 3.74 15.89
C LEU A 112 -3.76 3.08 15.45
N ARG A 113 -3.15 3.59 14.40
CA ARG A 113 -1.83 3.13 13.95
C ARG A 113 -0.94 4.31 13.62
N ALA A 114 0.30 4.27 14.07
CA ALA A 114 1.36 5.23 13.75
C ALA A 114 2.58 4.51 13.20
N GLY A 115 3.28 5.12 12.26
CA GLY A 115 4.40 4.55 11.51
C GLY A 115 4.00 4.13 10.11
N THR A 116 4.38 2.94 9.68
CA THR A 116 4.05 2.41 8.36
C THR A 116 2.57 2.02 8.28
N VAL A 117 1.84 2.59 7.33
CA VAL A 117 0.41 2.40 7.11
C VAL A 117 0.17 1.79 5.74
N TYR A 118 -0.61 0.71 5.70
CA TYR A 118 -1.25 0.18 4.51
C TYR A 118 -2.76 0.36 4.65
N GLU A 119 -3.37 1.09 3.75
CA GLU A 119 -4.80 1.38 3.78
C GLU A 119 -5.35 1.51 2.35
N GLN A 120 -6.64 1.23 2.20
CA GLN A 120 -7.36 1.37 0.95
C GLN A 120 -8.70 2.06 1.20
N PHE A 121 -9.10 2.97 0.31
CA PHE A 121 -10.40 3.61 0.30
C PHE A 121 -11.23 3.09 -0.87
N GLY A 122 -12.49 2.77 -0.59
CA GLY A 122 -13.37 2.17 -1.58
C GLY A 122 -12.78 0.94 -2.25
N SER A 123 -12.93 0.84 -3.56
CA SER A 123 -12.34 -0.23 -4.37
C SER A 123 -10.84 -0.06 -4.64
N GLY A 124 -10.23 1.03 -4.16
CA GLY A 124 -8.82 1.35 -4.40
C GLY A 124 -8.56 2.06 -5.73
N LEU A 125 -9.58 2.64 -6.36
CA LEU A 125 -9.43 3.35 -7.64
C LEU A 125 -8.43 4.52 -7.58
N ILE A 126 -8.35 5.21 -6.44
CA ILE A 126 -7.44 6.35 -6.25
C ILE A 126 -6.43 6.09 -5.16
N PHE A 127 -6.87 5.52 -4.04
CA PHE A 127 -6.03 5.38 -2.88
C PHE A 127 -5.98 3.94 -2.41
N ARG A 128 -4.82 3.33 -2.63
CA ARG A 128 -4.47 2.02 -2.13
C ARG A 128 -2.98 1.97 -1.86
N THR A 129 -2.61 1.69 -0.63
CA THR A 129 -1.22 1.44 -0.24
C THR A 129 -1.04 -0.03 0.12
N TYR A 130 -0.02 -0.66 -0.45
CA TYR A 130 0.22 -2.10 -0.29
C TYR A 130 1.70 -2.41 -0.54
N GLU A 131 2.07 -3.61 -0.18
CA GLU A 131 3.34 -4.21 -0.55
C GLU A 131 3.10 -5.47 -1.38
N GLU A 132 3.86 -5.61 -2.46
CA GLU A 132 3.95 -6.83 -3.26
C GLU A 132 5.43 -7.13 -3.52
N ARG A 133 6.02 -7.96 -2.65
CA ARG A 133 7.44 -8.25 -2.67
C ARG A 133 7.89 -8.92 -3.97
N ALA A 134 7.05 -9.76 -4.56
CA ALA A 134 7.37 -10.44 -5.82
C ALA A 134 7.55 -9.45 -7.00
N LEU A 135 6.88 -8.30 -6.93
CA LEU A 135 6.95 -7.25 -7.96
C LEU A 135 7.86 -6.08 -7.56
N GLY A 136 8.45 -6.11 -6.38
CA GLY A 136 9.24 -4.99 -5.86
C GLY A 136 8.40 -3.71 -5.64
N ILE A 137 7.13 -3.87 -5.29
CA ILE A 137 6.23 -2.75 -5.05
C ILE A 137 6.04 -2.57 -3.55
N ASN A 138 6.32 -1.37 -3.05
CA ASN A 138 5.94 -0.94 -1.70
C ASN A 138 5.63 0.55 -1.73
N ASN A 139 4.35 0.89 -1.65
CA ASN A 139 3.85 2.26 -1.64
C ASN A 139 3.19 2.63 -0.30
N ALA A 140 3.69 2.06 0.78
CA ALA A 140 3.26 2.38 2.15
C ALA A 140 3.27 3.88 2.44
N LEU A 141 2.45 4.34 3.38
CA LEU A 141 2.59 5.67 3.96
C LEU A 141 3.36 5.60 5.29
N MET A 142 4.35 6.45 5.46
CA MET A 142 4.89 6.76 6.78
C MET A 142 4.05 7.88 7.40
N GLY A 143 3.29 7.54 8.44
CA GLY A 143 2.35 8.49 9.03
C GLY A 143 1.45 7.86 10.06
N GLY A 144 0.15 7.99 9.90
CA GLY A 144 -0.82 7.37 10.79
C GLY A 144 -2.18 7.17 10.15
N ASN A 145 -2.93 6.22 10.68
CA ASN A 145 -4.34 6.06 10.37
C ASN A 145 -5.18 5.85 11.62
N ILE A 146 -6.45 6.23 11.48
CA ILE A 146 -7.50 6.04 12.46
C ILE A 146 -8.63 5.30 11.75
N ARG A 147 -9.12 4.20 12.35
CA ARG A 147 -10.37 3.55 11.94
C ARG A 147 -11.32 3.58 13.11
N TRP A 148 -12.46 4.21 12.91
CA TRP A 148 -13.48 4.39 13.93
C TRP A 148 -14.81 3.81 13.49
N ARG A 149 -15.38 2.96 14.35
CA ARG A 149 -16.71 2.36 14.19
C ARG A 149 -17.61 2.84 15.33
N PRO A 150 -18.19 4.05 15.19
CA PRO A 150 -19.01 4.66 16.26
C PRO A 150 -20.26 3.85 16.56
N TRP A 151 -20.86 3.24 15.55
CA TRP A 151 -22.07 2.43 15.62
C TRP A 151 -21.94 1.22 14.71
N ASP A 152 -22.79 0.21 14.93
CA ASP A 152 -22.88 -0.91 14.00
C ASP A 152 -23.26 -0.41 12.60
N GLY A 153 -22.63 -0.95 11.58
CA GLY A 153 -22.82 -0.54 10.20
C GLY A 153 -22.18 0.78 9.78
N VAL A 154 -21.48 1.50 10.66
CA VAL A 154 -20.77 2.75 10.30
C VAL A 154 -19.27 2.60 10.49
N THR A 155 -18.49 2.86 9.44
CA THR A 155 -17.03 2.87 9.47
C THR A 155 -16.50 4.19 8.93
N LEU A 156 -15.63 4.82 9.71
CA LEU A 156 -14.90 6.04 9.33
C LEU A 156 -13.40 5.75 9.37
N LYS A 157 -12.67 6.18 8.35
CA LYS A 157 -11.23 6.07 8.28
C LYS A 157 -10.60 7.42 8.03
N VAL A 158 -9.46 7.67 8.63
CA VAL A 158 -8.62 8.86 8.38
C VAL A 158 -7.19 8.40 8.22
N VAL A 159 -6.48 8.93 7.24
CA VAL A 159 -5.07 8.66 7.00
C VAL A 159 -4.32 9.94 6.72
N ALA A 160 -3.08 10.01 7.20
CA ALA A 160 -2.16 11.07 6.87
C ALA A 160 -0.72 10.52 6.86
N GLY A 161 0.06 10.87 5.85
CA GLY A 161 1.43 10.40 5.77
C GLY A 161 2.17 10.83 4.52
N VAL A 162 3.41 10.38 4.44
CA VAL A 162 4.33 10.56 3.31
C VAL A 162 4.48 9.21 2.62
N PRO A 163 4.21 9.10 1.31
CA PRO A 163 4.33 7.82 0.60
C PRO A 163 5.80 7.41 0.47
N GLN A 164 6.02 6.13 0.59
CA GLN A 164 7.29 5.49 0.32
C GLN A 164 7.49 5.36 -1.19
N LYS A 165 8.71 5.59 -1.64
CA LYS A 165 9.19 5.37 -3.00
C LYS A 165 10.54 4.65 -2.90
N PHE A 166 10.59 3.37 -3.25
CA PHE A 166 11.76 2.51 -3.02
C PHE A 166 12.22 2.55 -1.54
N GLN A 167 13.49 2.82 -1.30
CA GLN A 167 14.05 2.97 0.04
C GLN A 167 13.90 4.38 0.63
N GLU A 168 13.23 5.31 -0.06
CA GLU A 168 13.06 6.70 0.35
C GLU A 168 11.59 7.09 0.51
N TYR A 169 11.36 8.34 0.87
CA TYR A 169 10.02 8.93 0.95
C TYR A 169 9.87 10.00 -0.12
N ALA A 170 8.75 9.95 -0.84
CA ALA A 170 8.45 10.97 -1.83
C ALA A 170 8.22 12.34 -1.17
N PRO A 171 8.55 13.46 -1.84
CA PRO A 171 8.39 14.81 -1.28
C PRO A 171 6.94 15.29 -1.33
N VAL A 172 5.98 14.40 -1.13
CA VAL A 172 4.54 14.70 -1.14
C VAL A 172 3.91 14.26 0.17
N ARG A 173 2.81 14.91 0.56
CA ARG A 173 2.00 14.49 1.69
C ARG A 173 0.62 14.09 1.21
N ILE A 174 0.13 12.98 1.73
CA ILE A 174 -1.21 12.47 1.46
C ILE A 174 -2.04 12.57 2.72
N TYR A 175 -3.27 13.07 2.55
CA TYR A 175 -4.30 13.12 3.58
C TYR A 175 -5.57 12.53 2.99
N GLY A 176 -6.27 11.70 3.75
CA GLY A 176 -7.48 11.07 3.27
C GLY A 176 -8.48 10.78 4.38
N THR A 177 -9.74 10.80 4.00
CA THR A 177 -10.85 10.34 4.84
C THR A 177 -11.79 9.46 4.01
N ASP A 178 -12.30 8.40 4.59
CA ASP A 178 -13.26 7.48 4.00
C ASP A 178 -14.38 7.19 4.99
N GLY A 179 -15.61 7.22 4.52
CA GLY A 179 -16.78 6.88 5.31
C GLY A 179 -17.68 5.89 4.57
N GLU A 180 -18.21 4.92 5.32
CA GLU A 180 -19.11 3.90 4.81
C GLU A 180 -20.23 3.63 5.82
N ILE A 181 -21.45 3.48 5.29
CA ILE A 181 -22.64 3.14 6.07
C ILE A 181 -23.28 1.92 5.43
N ASP A 182 -23.43 0.84 6.19
CA ASP A 182 -24.22 -0.34 5.81
C ASP A 182 -25.69 -0.08 6.13
N LEU A 183 -26.41 0.46 5.16
CA LEU A 183 -27.85 0.72 5.25
C LEU A 183 -28.65 -0.59 5.25
N GLY A 184 -28.13 -1.67 4.72
CA GLY A 184 -28.77 -2.99 4.72
C GLY A 184 -28.97 -3.49 6.14
N SER A 185 -27.90 -3.50 6.93
CA SER A 185 -27.98 -3.94 8.34
C SER A 185 -28.80 -3.00 9.22
N LEU A 186 -28.77 -1.69 8.93
CA LEU A 186 -29.49 -0.68 9.72
C LEU A 186 -31.01 -0.64 9.43
N LEU A 187 -31.41 -0.76 8.14
CA LEU A 187 -32.81 -0.57 7.75
C LEU A 187 -33.54 -1.89 7.49
N PHE A 188 -32.80 -2.95 7.16
CA PHE A 188 -33.36 -4.24 6.73
C PHE A 188 -32.65 -5.44 7.36
N PRO A 189 -32.49 -5.50 8.70
CA PRO A 189 -31.63 -6.49 9.36
C PRO A 189 -32.08 -7.94 9.13
N GLU A 190 -33.38 -8.18 8.90
CA GLU A 190 -33.91 -9.53 8.68
C GLU A 190 -33.98 -9.95 7.20
N ASN A 191 -33.69 -9.05 6.26
CA ASN A 191 -33.97 -9.25 4.83
C ASN A 191 -32.76 -9.84 4.06
N GLY A 192 -31.62 -10.04 4.72
CA GLY A 192 -30.40 -10.56 4.09
C GLY A 192 -29.86 -9.69 2.94
N MET A 193 -30.29 -8.43 2.86
CA MET A 193 -29.83 -7.48 1.86
C MET A 193 -28.63 -6.70 2.42
N LEU A 194 -27.53 -6.74 1.68
CA LEU A 194 -26.39 -5.86 1.93
C LEU A 194 -26.55 -4.62 1.03
N LEU A 195 -26.66 -3.47 1.63
CA LEU A 195 -26.72 -2.18 0.95
C LEU A 195 -25.76 -1.24 1.65
N SER A 196 -24.59 -0.99 1.04
CA SER A 196 -23.65 -0.04 1.59
C SER A 196 -23.50 1.18 0.69
N VAL A 197 -23.36 2.33 1.32
CA VAL A 197 -23.09 3.62 0.68
C VAL A 197 -21.88 4.23 1.35
N GLY A 198 -20.95 4.71 0.55
CA GLY A 198 -19.74 5.32 1.07
C GLY A 198 -19.21 6.43 0.19
N GLY A 199 -18.24 7.13 0.73
CA GLY A 199 -17.51 8.12 -0.01
C GLY A 199 -16.20 8.47 0.67
N TYR A 200 -15.26 8.95 -0.12
CA TYR A 200 -13.95 9.35 0.39
C TYR A 200 -13.42 10.61 -0.27
N TRP A 201 -12.51 11.21 0.44
CA TRP A 201 -11.73 12.34 -0.03
C TRP A 201 -10.25 12.05 0.18
N VAL A 202 -9.44 12.34 -0.84
CA VAL A 202 -7.97 12.21 -0.78
C VAL A 202 -7.33 13.46 -1.33
N LEU A 203 -6.39 14.01 -0.59
CA LEU A 203 -5.58 15.17 -0.96
C LEU A 203 -4.13 14.77 -1.07
N ARG A 204 -3.47 15.12 -2.17
CA ARG A 204 -2.02 15.14 -2.35
C ARG A 204 -1.51 16.57 -2.28
N ASP A 205 -0.56 16.88 -1.41
CA ASP A 205 0.15 18.15 -1.30
C ASP A 205 1.62 17.92 -1.68
N ASP A 206 2.01 18.44 -2.83
CA ASP A 206 3.38 18.38 -3.33
C ASP A 206 4.27 19.38 -2.58
N ARG A 207 5.37 18.87 -2.02
CA ARG A 207 6.35 19.64 -1.24
C ARG A 207 7.74 19.65 -1.89
N SER A 208 7.84 19.17 -3.13
CA SER A 208 9.10 19.19 -3.85
C SER A 208 9.58 20.62 -4.11
N ASP A 209 10.87 20.84 -4.00
CA ASP A 209 11.50 22.13 -4.34
C ASP A 209 11.49 22.36 -5.87
N GLU A 210 11.40 21.26 -6.64
CA GLU A 210 11.35 21.25 -8.11
C GLU A 210 9.90 21.24 -8.65
N HIS A 211 8.96 21.74 -7.86
CA HIS A 211 7.57 21.76 -8.26
C HIS A 211 7.37 22.49 -9.60
N ASN A 212 6.78 21.78 -10.57
CA ASN A 212 6.51 22.38 -11.87
C ASN A 212 5.47 23.48 -11.71
N VAL A 213 5.85 24.74 -12.04
CA VAL A 213 4.99 25.92 -11.92
C VAL A 213 3.68 25.84 -12.73
N LYS A 214 3.56 24.87 -13.65
CA LYS A 214 2.34 24.60 -14.41
C LYS A 214 1.43 23.57 -13.74
N ALA A 215 1.88 22.91 -12.67
CA ALA A 215 1.11 21.90 -11.94
C ALA A 215 0.46 22.50 -10.70
N ASP A 216 -0.74 22.04 -10.35
CA ASP A 216 -1.33 22.38 -9.05
C ASP A 216 -0.59 21.62 -7.94
N ARG A 217 -0.01 22.36 -7.01
CA ARG A 217 0.63 21.81 -5.81
C ARG A 217 -0.30 20.88 -5.05
N VAL A 218 -1.60 21.20 -5.01
CA VAL A 218 -2.59 20.44 -4.25
C VAL A 218 -3.59 19.79 -5.21
N VAL A 219 -3.56 18.47 -5.26
CA VAL A 219 -4.52 17.65 -6.03
C VAL A 219 -5.53 17.02 -5.08
N ARG A 220 -6.83 17.17 -5.38
CA ARG A 220 -7.94 16.66 -4.58
C ARG A 220 -8.74 15.65 -5.38
N ASN A 221 -9.12 14.56 -4.72
CA ASN A 221 -9.98 13.52 -5.27
C ASN A 221 -11.19 13.36 -4.34
N TYR A 222 -12.37 13.19 -4.93
CA TYR A 222 -13.63 12.96 -4.23
C TYR A 222 -14.31 11.75 -4.85
N ALA A 223 -14.80 10.84 -4.04
CA ALA A 223 -15.47 9.65 -4.52
C ALA A 223 -16.78 9.38 -3.80
N GLY A 224 -17.71 8.77 -4.54
CA GLY A 224 -18.90 8.17 -3.99
C GLY A 224 -19.03 6.73 -4.48
N ARG A 225 -19.49 5.83 -3.62
CA ARG A 225 -19.71 4.41 -3.94
C ARG A 225 -21.01 3.89 -3.40
N LEU A 226 -21.52 2.90 -4.07
CA LEU A 226 -22.72 2.15 -3.68
C LEU A 226 -22.52 0.67 -4.01
N ASP A 227 -22.87 -0.18 -3.06
CA ASP A 227 -22.84 -1.64 -3.18
C ASP A 227 -24.16 -2.22 -2.73
N LEU A 228 -24.76 -3.04 -3.57
CA LEU A 228 -26.00 -3.76 -3.31
C LEU A 228 -25.79 -5.25 -3.56
N SER A 229 -26.15 -6.08 -2.59
CA SER A 229 -26.19 -7.53 -2.77
C SER A 229 -27.43 -8.12 -2.10
N LYS A 230 -28.13 -8.98 -2.81
CA LYS A 230 -29.29 -9.72 -2.30
C LYS A 230 -29.41 -11.07 -2.96
N GLY A 231 -29.37 -12.13 -2.17
CA GLY A 231 -29.45 -13.50 -2.67
C GLY A 231 -28.31 -13.81 -3.64
N ILE A 232 -28.63 -14.14 -4.88
CA ILE A 232 -27.65 -14.45 -5.92
C ILE A 232 -27.16 -13.20 -6.70
N PHE A 233 -27.74 -12.03 -6.47
CA PHE A 233 -27.45 -10.82 -7.25
C PHE A 233 -26.53 -9.87 -6.50
N SER A 234 -25.58 -9.30 -7.20
CA SER A 234 -24.73 -8.19 -6.75
C SER A 234 -24.68 -7.09 -7.81
N LEU A 235 -24.68 -5.85 -7.37
CA LEU A 235 -24.54 -4.66 -8.19
C LEU A 235 -23.80 -3.60 -7.39
N GLY A 236 -22.88 -2.90 -8.02
CA GLY A 236 -22.21 -1.79 -7.35
C GLY A 236 -21.47 -0.92 -8.30
N GLY A 237 -20.91 0.15 -7.75
CA GLY A 237 -20.11 1.07 -8.50
C GLY A 237 -19.48 2.16 -7.66
N GLU A 238 -18.46 2.75 -8.24
CA GLU A 238 -17.71 3.84 -7.66
C GLU A 238 -17.42 4.90 -8.72
N TYR A 239 -17.61 6.16 -8.37
CA TYR A 239 -17.28 7.30 -9.19
C TYR A 239 -16.28 8.19 -8.45
N VAL A 240 -15.22 8.58 -9.15
CA VAL A 240 -14.21 9.50 -8.64
C VAL A 240 -14.12 10.73 -9.52
N ALA A 241 -14.10 11.91 -8.89
CA ALA A 241 -13.78 13.18 -9.52
C ALA A 241 -12.44 13.68 -8.97
N LYS A 242 -11.51 14.05 -9.86
CA LYS A 242 -10.19 14.57 -9.54
C LYS A 242 -10.06 16.02 -9.97
N SER A 243 -9.45 16.85 -9.14
CA SER A 243 -9.08 18.22 -9.51
C SER A 243 -8.04 18.21 -10.64
N ARG A 244 -7.69 19.36 -11.17
CA ARG A 244 -6.69 19.46 -12.23
C ARG A 244 -5.34 18.94 -11.76
N SER A 245 -4.67 18.21 -12.64
CA SER A 245 -3.29 17.76 -12.48
C SER A 245 -2.64 17.56 -13.85
N LEU A 246 -1.33 17.40 -13.87
CA LEU A 246 -0.62 16.98 -15.07
C LEU A 246 -0.84 15.49 -15.29
N TYR A 247 -0.93 15.08 -16.57
CA TYR A 247 -1.02 13.68 -16.97
C TYR A 247 -0.51 13.50 -18.40
N TRP A 248 -0.20 12.27 -18.78
CA TRP A 248 0.12 11.89 -20.14
C TRP A 248 -1.17 11.48 -20.87
N ASP A 249 -1.39 12.01 -22.07
CA ASP A 249 -2.44 11.49 -22.96
C ASP A 249 -1.98 10.21 -23.68
N ASP A 250 -2.87 9.58 -24.43
CA ASP A 250 -2.57 8.34 -25.18
C ASP A 250 -1.46 8.51 -26.24
N ALA A 251 -1.14 9.73 -26.61
CA ALA A 251 -0.07 10.08 -27.54
C ALA A 251 1.21 10.53 -26.82
N TYR A 252 1.31 10.27 -25.53
CA TYR A 252 2.44 10.66 -24.67
C TYR A 252 2.70 12.17 -24.62
N ASN A 253 1.68 13.00 -24.83
CA ASN A 253 1.80 14.44 -24.60
C ASN A 253 1.38 14.78 -23.17
N ILE A 254 2.10 15.72 -22.58
CA ILE A 254 1.77 16.25 -21.25
C ILE A 254 0.55 17.14 -21.37
N ARG A 255 -0.49 16.82 -20.62
CA ARG A 255 -1.74 17.56 -20.52
C ARG A 255 -1.96 18.04 -19.09
N TYR A 256 -2.76 19.07 -18.96
CA TYR A 256 -3.21 19.59 -17.67
C TYR A 256 -4.73 19.64 -17.66
N GLY A 257 -5.36 18.84 -16.82
CA GLY A 257 -6.81 18.73 -16.80
C GLY A 257 -7.35 18.05 -15.56
N LYS A 258 -8.68 18.05 -15.46
CA LYS A 258 -9.41 17.27 -14.45
C LYS A 258 -9.33 15.79 -14.79
N GLY A 259 -9.57 14.96 -13.79
CA GLY A 259 -9.67 13.51 -13.96
C GLY A 259 -10.99 12.96 -13.45
N ARG A 260 -11.32 11.77 -13.92
CA ARG A 260 -12.46 11.00 -13.45
C ARG A 260 -12.20 9.51 -13.60
N ASN A 261 -12.71 8.73 -12.67
CA ASN A 261 -12.74 7.27 -12.78
C ASN A 261 -14.17 6.79 -12.55
N VAL A 262 -14.55 5.78 -13.30
CA VAL A 262 -15.82 5.08 -13.16
C VAL A 262 -15.54 3.58 -13.05
N LEU A 263 -16.10 2.96 -12.04
CA LEU A 263 -16.16 1.51 -11.89
C LEU A 263 -17.61 1.12 -11.70
N LEU A 264 -18.11 0.21 -12.53
CA LEU A 264 -19.42 -0.42 -12.35
C LEU A 264 -19.23 -1.92 -12.41
N TYR A 265 -19.95 -2.65 -11.59
CA TYR A 265 -19.93 -4.10 -11.61
C TYR A 265 -21.31 -4.67 -11.28
N ALA A 266 -21.59 -5.81 -11.88
CA ALA A 266 -22.77 -6.61 -11.61
C ALA A 266 -22.41 -8.09 -11.61
N GLY A 267 -23.07 -8.88 -10.79
CA GLY A 267 -22.83 -10.30 -10.67
C GLY A 267 -24.09 -11.09 -10.38
N ILE A 268 -24.08 -12.33 -10.82
CA ILE A 268 -25.02 -13.37 -10.45
C ILE A 268 -24.20 -14.56 -9.99
N ASP A 269 -24.43 -15.03 -8.78
CA ASP A 269 -23.75 -16.19 -8.20
C ASP A 269 -24.79 -17.18 -7.68
N ALA A 270 -25.07 -18.18 -8.48
CA ALA A 270 -26.02 -19.25 -8.17
C ALA A 270 -25.28 -20.59 -8.04
N PRO A 271 -25.80 -21.58 -7.30
CA PRO A 271 -25.20 -22.90 -7.19
C PRO A 271 -24.87 -23.51 -8.56
N GLY A 272 -23.56 -23.69 -8.82
CA GLY A 272 -23.06 -24.27 -10.07
C GLY A 272 -22.91 -23.32 -11.26
N ILE A 273 -23.29 -22.03 -11.14
CA ILE A 273 -23.12 -21.05 -12.21
C ILE A 273 -22.86 -19.65 -11.63
N GLY A 274 -21.78 -19.02 -12.06
CA GLY A 274 -21.45 -17.62 -11.73
C GLY A 274 -21.29 -16.79 -12.99
N PHE A 275 -21.78 -15.56 -12.97
CA PHE A 275 -21.56 -14.57 -14.01
C PHE A 275 -21.20 -13.23 -13.39
N SER A 276 -20.17 -12.57 -13.91
CA SER A 276 -19.81 -11.23 -13.49
C SER A 276 -19.46 -10.33 -14.68
N ALA A 277 -19.85 -9.08 -14.61
CA ALA A 277 -19.51 -8.06 -15.57
C ALA A 277 -18.92 -6.85 -14.83
N THR A 278 -17.83 -6.29 -15.35
CA THR A 278 -17.20 -5.10 -14.81
C THR A 278 -16.92 -4.11 -15.95
N PHE A 279 -17.35 -2.87 -15.75
CA PHE A 279 -17.02 -1.76 -16.62
C PHE A 279 -16.07 -0.80 -15.87
N ARG A 280 -15.01 -0.39 -16.56
CA ARG A 280 -14.04 0.58 -16.03
C ARG A 280 -13.75 1.64 -17.08
N ALA A 281 -13.73 2.91 -16.66
CA ALA A 281 -13.31 4.03 -17.47
C ALA A 281 -12.44 4.97 -16.63
N PHE A 282 -11.26 5.29 -17.14
CA PHE A 282 -10.29 6.13 -16.46
C PHE A 282 -9.86 7.28 -17.36
N GLU A 283 -9.83 8.48 -16.82
CA GLU A 283 -9.31 9.67 -17.47
C GLU A 283 -8.52 10.48 -16.44
N ASN A 284 -7.20 10.58 -16.56
CA ASN A 284 -6.31 11.22 -15.58
C ASN A 284 -6.61 10.77 -14.13
N GLY A 285 -6.83 9.47 -13.96
CA GLY A 285 -7.45 8.93 -12.74
C GLY A 285 -6.50 8.39 -11.70
N ASP A 286 -5.20 8.61 -11.81
CA ASP A 286 -4.18 8.13 -10.89
C ASP A 286 -3.83 9.16 -9.80
N LEU A 287 -3.45 8.69 -8.62
CA LEU A 287 -2.86 9.50 -7.56
C LEU A 287 -1.34 9.31 -7.62
N ARG A 288 -0.66 10.15 -8.40
CA ARG A 288 0.80 10.07 -8.54
C ARG A 288 1.51 10.58 -7.30
N VAL A 289 2.63 9.96 -6.95
CA VAL A 289 3.50 10.40 -5.85
C VAL A 289 4.59 11.35 -6.32
N ASP A 290 4.81 11.45 -7.63
CA ASP A 290 5.69 12.42 -8.27
C ASP A 290 5.00 13.00 -9.52
N ASP A 291 5.36 14.22 -9.88
CA ASP A 291 5.03 14.77 -11.17
C ASP A 291 6.12 14.30 -12.13
N CYS A 292 5.87 13.23 -12.89
CA CYS A 292 6.79 12.56 -13.82
C CYS A 292 7.40 13.46 -14.92
N LEU A 293 7.52 14.75 -14.68
CA LEU A 293 7.96 15.75 -15.64
C LEU A 293 9.49 16.00 -15.60
N ASN A 294 10.17 15.43 -14.61
CA ASN A 294 11.62 15.59 -14.47
C ASN A 294 12.40 14.44 -15.07
N ASP A 295 11.73 13.51 -15.77
CA ASP A 295 12.43 12.48 -16.51
C ASP A 295 12.92 13.08 -17.83
N GLU A 296 14.12 13.70 -17.81
CA GLU A 296 14.84 14.13 -19.01
C GLU A 296 15.33 12.96 -19.87
N SER A 297 14.88 11.74 -19.56
CA SER A 297 15.22 10.52 -20.29
C SER A 297 14.07 10.13 -21.23
N VAL A 298 13.81 10.93 -22.24
CA VAL A 298 13.19 10.50 -23.51
C VAL A 298 14.08 10.95 -24.66
#